data_d92a214f4760574babac978d19cc72ac
#
_entry.id   d92a214f4760574babac978d19cc72ac
#
_cell.length_a   1.000
_cell.length_b   1.000
_cell.length_c   1.000
_cell.angle_alpha   90.00
_cell.angle_beta   90.00
_cell.angle_gamma   90.00
#
_symmetry.space_group_name_H-M   'P 1'
#
loop_
_entity.id
_entity.type
_entity.pdbx_description
1 polymer ?
#
loop_
_entity_poly.entity_id
_entity_poly.type
_entity_poly.pdbx_seq_one_letter_code
_entity_poly.pdbx_strand_id
1 'polypeptide(L)'
;MALDHVKAGDRVRLQSVASPHTRTAALVKTDRFETVQLLLRAGTTVQRHSVDGFATLYCIEGAVTLEGRRKVALERRDWIYLERGQEHGLTASEDSSILLTILFDD
;
A
#
# COMPACT_ATOMS: atom_id res chain seq x y z
N MET A 1 10.87 -13.33 -11.77
CA MET A 1 11.54 -13.79 -10.55
C MET A 1 10.89 -13.15 -9.35
N ALA A 2 10.58 -13.92 -8.35
CA ALA A 2 10.03 -13.36 -7.14
C ALA A 2 11.12 -12.57 -6.42
N LEU A 3 10.77 -11.40 -5.90
CA LEU A 3 11.69 -10.65 -5.07
C LEU A 3 11.84 -11.35 -3.73
N ASP A 4 13.06 -11.44 -3.27
CA ASP A 4 13.30 -12.00 -1.94
C ASP A 4 12.80 -11.00 -0.90
N HIS A 5 12.02 -11.52 0.03
CA HIS A 5 11.56 -10.70 1.14
C HIS A 5 12.74 -10.42 2.06
N VAL A 6 12.67 -9.28 2.74
CA VAL A 6 13.72 -8.91 3.69
C VAL A 6 13.70 -9.85 4.87
N LYS A 7 14.85 -10.05 5.46
CA LYS A 7 15.00 -10.82 6.67
C LYS A 7 14.86 -9.90 7.88
N ALA A 8 14.41 -10.48 8.99
CA ALA A 8 14.28 -9.71 10.22
C ALA A 8 15.60 -9.00 10.56
N GLY A 9 15.50 -7.74 10.87
CA GLY A 9 16.64 -6.90 11.21
C GLY A 9 17.33 -6.23 10.03
N ASP A 10 16.98 -6.61 8.80
CA ASP A 10 17.57 -5.99 7.62
C ASP A 10 16.84 -4.69 7.28
N ARG A 11 17.61 -3.70 6.87
CA ARG A 11 17.06 -2.42 6.44
C ARG A 11 16.66 -2.49 4.98
N VAL A 12 15.50 -1.92 4.65
CA VAL A 12 15.08 -1.73 3.27
C VAL A 12 15.00 -0.24 2.99
N ARG A 13 15.57 0.17 1.86
CA ARG A 13 15.34 1.52 1.35
C ARG A 13 14.19 1.47 0.38
N LEU A 14 13.12 2.21 0.69
CA LEU A 14 11.95 2.24 -0.17
C LEU A 14 12.27 2.92 -1.49
N GLN A 15 11.54 2.51 -2.54
CA GLN A 15 11.70 3.08 -3.87
C GLN A 15 11.07 4.47 -3.93
N SER A 16 11.62 5.34 -4.78
CA SER A 16 11.04 6.65 -5.06
C SER A 16 10.18 6.58 -6.33
N VAL A 17 9.05 7.27 -6.33
CA VAL A 17 8.20 7.37 -7.54
C VAL A 17 8.89 8.14 -8.66
N ALA A 18 9.94 8.90 -8.36
CA ALA A 18 10.67 9.65 -9.37
C ALA A 18 11.41 8.74 -10.34
N SER A 19 11.74 7.52 -9.93
CA SER A 19 12.43 6.58 -10.82
C SER A 19 11.44 5.90 -11.77
N PRO A 20 11.75 5.84 -13.08
CA PRO A 20 10.84 5.20 -14.04
C PRO A 20 10.79 3.69 -13.89
N HIS A 21 11.70 3.10 -13.14
CA HIS A 21 11.78 1.65 -12.98
C HIS A 21 11.17 1.14 -11.68
N THR A 22 10.57 2.02 -10.87
CA THR A 22 9.96 1.61 -9.62
C THR A 22 8.70 0.78 -9.88
N ARG A 23 8.51 -0.22 -9.03
CA ARG A 23 7.38 -1.14 -9.16
C ARG A 23 6.85 -1.50 -7.78
N THR A 24 5.56 -1.82 -7.73
CA THR A 24 4.98 -2.41 -6.52
C THR A 24 5.78 -3.64 -6.11
N ALA A 25 6.12 -3.70 -4.84
CA ALA A 25 6.94 -4.80 -4.32
C ALA A 25 6.53 -5.15 -2.90
N ALA A 26 6.36 -6.44 -2.65
CA ALA A 26 6.16 -6.94 -1.30
C ALA A 26 7.50 -6.91 -0.57
N LEU A 27 7.54 -6.28 0.59
CA LEU A 27 8.76 -6.19 1.40
C LEU A 27 8.91 -7.42 2.28
N VAL A 28 7.82 -7.87 2.88
CA VAL A 28 7.81 -9.02 3.77
C VAL A 28 6.42 -9.62 3.78
N LYS A 29 6.36 -10.94 3.91
CA LYS A 29 5.10 -11.64 4.12
C LYS A 29 5.35 -12.81 5.08
N THR A 30 4.59 -12.82 6.16
CA THR A 30 4.60 -13.89 7.15
C THR A 30 3.19 -14.43 7.30
N ASP A 31 3.00 -15.39 8.19
CA ASP A 31 1.65 -15.88 8.50
C ASP A 31 0.85 -14.86 9.34
N ARG A 32 1.49 -13.79 9.79
CA ARG A 32 0.88 -12.77 10.65
C ARG A 32 0.63 -11.45 9.95
N PHE A 33 1.49 -11.09 9.01
CA PHE A 33 1.35 -9.80 8.33
C PHE A 33 2.07 -9.79 7.00
N GLU A 34 1.70 -8.81 6.19
CA GLU A 34 2.37 -8.54 4.93
C GLU A 34 2.52 -7.04 4.79
N THR A 35 3.69 -6.58 4.32
CA THR A 35 3.91 -5.17 4.01
C THR A 35 4.33 -5.04 2.55
N VAL A 36 3.66 -4.15 1.84
CA VAL A 36 3.86 -3.94 0.41
C VAL A 36 4.05 -2.45 0.16
N GLN A 37 5.02 -2.11 -0.66
CA GLN A 37 5.09 -0.75 -1.21
C GLN A 37 4.34 -0.73 -2.52
N LEU A 38 3.21 -0.04 -2.55
CA LEU A 38 2.41 0.13 -3.77
C LEU A 38 2.94 1.34 -4.52
N LEU A 39 3.26 1.15 -5.78
CA LEU A 39 3.67 2.23 -6.67
C LEU A 39 2.58 2.41 -7.71
N LEU A 40 1.88 3.54 -7.64
CA LEU A 40 0.73 3.81 -8.51
C LEU A 40 1.02 5.04 -9.35
N ARG A 41 1.00 4.88 -10.67
CA ARG A 41 1.14 6.02 -11.57
C ARG A 41 -0.16 6.80 -11.62
N ALA A 42 -0.08 8.10 -11.90
CA ALA A 42 -1.25 8.96 -12.02
C ALA A 42 -2.28 8.33 -12.96
N GLY A 43 -3.53 8.31 -12.54
CA GLY A 43 -4.63 7.71 -13.29
C GLY A 43 -4.85 6.23 -13.02
N THR A 44 -3.99 5.57 -12.27
CA THR A 44 -4.15 4.16 -11.94
C THR A 44 -5.23 3.98 -10.89
N THR A 45 -6.08 2.97 -11.10
CA THR A 45 -7.12 2.60 -10.15
C THR A 45 -6.88 1.17 -9.69
N VAL A 46 -6.88 0.96 -8.38
CA VAL A 46 -6.93 -0.37 -7.78
C VAL A 46 -8.39 -0.62 -7.41
N GLN A 47 -8.98 -1.65 -7.99
CA GLN A 47 -10.40 -1.93 -7.79
C GLN A 47 -10.69 -2.32 -6.34
N ARG A 48 -11.93 -2.07 -5.92
CA ARG A 48 -12.35 -2.40 -4.58
C ARG A 48 -12.19 -3.88 -4.30
N HIS A 49 -11.65 -4.17 -3.14
CA HIS A 49 -11.51 -5.52 -2.63
C HIS A 49 -11.41 -5.44 -1.10
N SER A 50 -11.53 -6.57 -0.46
CA SER A 50 -11.32 -6.66 0.98
C SER A 50 -10.25 -7.69 1.28
N VAL A 51 -9.66 -7.59 2.46
CA VAL A 51 -8.66 -8.54 2.91
C VAL A 51 -9.12 -9.16 4.24
N ASP A 52 -8.60 -10.34 4.51
CA ASP A 52 -8.91 -11.09 5.73
C ASP A 52 -8.00 -10.62 6.86
N GLY A 53 -8.17 -9.38 7.27
CA GLY A 53 -7.36 -8.80 8.30
C GLY A 53 -7.52 -7.30 8.34
N PHE A 54 -6.77 -6.69 9.23
CA PHE A 54 -6.72 -5.23 9.31
C PHE A 54 -5.68 -4.73 8.34
N ALA A 55 -5.83 -3.49 7.88
CA ALA A 55 -4.85 -2.90 6.98
C ALA A 55 -4.54 -1.48 7.42
N THR A 56 -3.29 -1.07 7.21
CA THR A 56 -2.91 0.33 7.34
C THR A 56 -2.32 0.78 6.02
N LEU A 57 -2.58 2.04 5.66
CA LEU A 57 -2.02 2.67 4.48
C LEU A 57 -1.35 3.96 4.90
N TYR A 58 -0.13 4.14 4.47
CA TYR A 58 0.61 5.36 4.71
C TYR A 58 1.05 5.93 3.36
N CYS A 59 0.60 7.15 3.06
CA CYS A 59 1.00 7.81 1.82
C CYS A 59 2.38 8.41 1.98
N ILE A 60 3.36 7.83 1.31
CA ILE A 60 4.74 8.30 1.36
C ILE A 60 4.92 9.48 0.43
N GLU A 61 4.40 9.36 -0.79
CA GLU A 61 4.49 10.39 -1.83
C GLU A 61 3.21 10.39 -2.65
N GLY A 62 2.87 11.53 -3.22
CA GLY A 62 1.78 11.65 -4.17
C GLY A 62 0.44 11.94 -3.53
N ALA A 63 -0.62 11.56 -4.22
CA ALA A 63 -1.99 11.78 -3.77
C ALA A 63 -2.89 10.70 -4.33
N VAL A 64 -3.63 10.05 -3.45
CA VAL A 64 -4.58 9.00 -3.82
C VAL A 64 -5.91 9.26 -3.13
N THR A 65 -6.97 8.74 -3.73
CA THR A 65 -8.29 8.72 -3.09
C THR A 65 -8.62 7.29 -2.71
N LEU A 66 -8.87 7.08 -1.44
CA LEU A 66 -9.34 5.79 -0.95
C LEU A 66 -10.86 5.75 -1.12
N GLU A 67 -11.35 4.71 -1.78
CA GLU A 67 -12.76 4.53 -2.02
C GLU A 67 -13.26 3.33 -1.23
N GLY A 68 -14.08 3.60 -0.22
CA GLY A 68 -14.67 2.61 0.65
C GLY A 68 -16.08 3.03 0.99
N ARG A 69 -16.42 3.01 2.27
CA ARG A 69 -17.72 3.52 2.73
C ARG A 69 -17.87 4.99 2.42
N ARG A 70 -16.78 5.69 2.35
CA ARG A 70 -16.72 7.07 1.92
C ARG A 70 -15.39 7.28 1.20
N LYS A 71 -15.27 8.38 0.48
CA LYS A 71 -14.02 8.74 -0.18
C LYS A 71 -13.15 9.53 0.76
N VAL A 72 -11.89 9.14 0.85
CA VAL A 72 -10.91 9.83 1.69
C VAL A 72 -9.68 10.12 0.85
N ALA A 73 -9.31 11.39 0.77
CA ALA A 73 -8.10 11.78 0.06
C ALA A 73 -6.91 11.59 1.00
N LEU A 74 -5.88 10.93 0.48
CA LEU A 74 -4.63 10.74 1.20
C LEU A 74 -3.53 11.45 0.44
N GLU A 75 -2.83 12.34 1.12
CA GLU A 75 -1.67 13.03 0.58
C GLU A 75 -0.45 12.62 1.38
N ARG A 76 0.70 13.15 0.98
CA ARG A 76 1.97 12.83 1.64
C ARG A 76 1.85 12.97 3.17
N ARG A 77 2.24 11.89 3.86
CA ARG A 77 2.26 11.78 5.32
C ARG A 77 0.89 11.49 5.95
N ASP A 78 -0.14 11.24 5.14
CA ASP A 78 -1.41 10.81 5.67
C ASP A 78 -1.41 9.31 5.91
N TRP A 79 -2.09 8.89 6.95
CA TRP A 79 -2.18 7.49 7.35
C TRP A 79 -3.64 7.16 7.65
N ILE A 80 -4.05 5.96 7.27
CA ILE A 80 -5.39 5.48 7.54
C ILE A 80 -5.36 4.02 7.93
N TYR A 81 -6.33 3.63 8.73
CA TYR A 81 -6.51 2.26 9.18
C TYR A 81 -7.86 1.74 8.67
N LEU A 82 -7.88 0.49 8.23
CA LEU A 82 -9.07 -0.16 7.70
C LEU A 82 -9.36 -1.42 8.50
N GLU A 83 -10.65 -1.61 8.83
CA GLU A 83 -11.08 -2.78 9.56
C GLU A 83 -11.16 -4.00 8.67
N ARG A 84 -11.20 -5.16 9.30
CA ARG A 84 -11.34 -6.44 8.60
C ARG A 84 -12.58 -6.45 7.72
N GLY A 85 -12.42 -6.97 6.50
CA GLY A 85 -13.54 -7.14 5.59
C GLY A 85 -14.06 -5.86 4.96
N GLN A 86 -13.49 -4.72 5.31
CA GLN A 86 -13.91 -3.44 4.74
C GLN A 86 -13.39 -3.34 3.31
N GLU A 87 -14.32 -3.24 2.35
CA GLU A 87 -13.92 -3.06 0.96
C GLU A 87 -13.29 -1.70 0.75
N HIS A 88 -12.26 -1.68 -0.06
CA HIS A 88 -11.56 -0.44 -0.38
C HIS A 88 -10.89 -0.54 -1.75
N GLY A 89 -10.78 0.59 -2.41
CA GLY A 89 -10.03 0.75 -3.64
C GLY A 89 -9.24 2.03 -3.57
N LEU A 90 -8.34 2.22 -4.51
CA LEU A 90 -7.50 3.41 -4.58
C LEU A 90 -7.48 3.94 -5.99
N THR A 91 -7.52 5.26 -6.12
CA THR A 91 -7.28 5.94 -7.40
C THR A 91 -6.21 6.97 -7.18
N ALA A 92 -5.13 6.87 -7.95
CA ALA A 92 -4.03 7.82 -7.86
C ALA A 92 -4.27 9.01 -8.78
N SER A 93 -4.20 10.22 -8.22
CA SER A 93 -4.28 11.45 -9.02
C SER A 93 -2.89 11.95 -9.41
N GLU A 94 -1.86 11.46 -8.76
CA GLU A 94 -0.45 11.72 -9.06
C GLU A 94 0.30 10.40 -8.93
N ASP A 95 1.54 10.37 -9.43
CA ASP A 95 2.42 9.24 -9.16
C ASP A 95 2.58 9.12 -7.65
N SER A 96 2.27 7.96 -7.11
CA SER A 96 2.13 7.81 -5.66
C SER A 96 2.81 6.56 -5.14
N SER A 97 3.27 6.65 -3.91
CA SER A 97 3.85 5.54 -3.18
C SER A 97 3.10 5.37 -1.87
N ILE A 98 2.54 4.20 -1.68
CA ILE A 98 1.75 3.86 -0.49
C ILE A 98 2.38 2.68 0.20
N LEU A 99 2.61 2.80 1.49
CA LEU A 99 3.06 1.66 2.30
C LEU A 99 1.82 1.00 2.89
N LEU A 100 1.54 -0.20 2.41
CA LEU A 100 0.39 -0.99 2.83
C LEU A 100 0.87 -2.10 3.76
N THR A 101 0.27 -2.19 4.94
CA THR A 101 0.51 -3.32 5.84
C THR A 101 -0.80 -4.00 6.12
N ILE A 102 -0.84 -5.31 5.91
CA ILE A 102 -2.00 -6.15 6.19
C ILE A 102 -1.66 -7.02 7.38
N LEU A 103 -2.49 -6.95 8.41
CA LEU A 103 -2.33 -7.76 9.61
C LEU A 103 -3.36 -8.89 9.54
N PHE A 104 -2.89 -10.10 9.28
CA PHE A 104 -3.77 -11.24 9.14
C PHE A 104 -4.35 -11.63 10.49
N ASP A 105 -5.60 -12.00 10.48
CA ASP A 105 -6.32 -12.37 11.68
C ASP A 105 -6.75 -13.84 11.54
N ASP A 106 -6.40 -14.60 12.53
CA ASP A 106 -6.75 -16.03 12.56
C ASP A 106 -8.18 -16.25 13.03
#